data_f4b515446f287e24e3dcf3bb852df0f8
#
_entry.id   f4b515446f287e24e3dcf3bb852df0f8
#
_cell.length_a   1.000
_cell.length_b   1.000
_cell.length_c   1.000
_cell.angle_alpha   90.00
_cell.angle_beta   90.00
_cell.angle_gamma   90.00
#
_symmetry.space_group_name_H-M   'P 1'
#
loop_
_entity.id
_entity.type
_entity.pdbx_description
1 polymer ?
#
loop_
_entity_poly.entity_id
_entity_poly.type
_entity_poly.pdbx_seq_one_letter_code
_entity_poly.pdbx_strand_id
1 'polypeptide(L)'
;MNTLNFLVQKDKIQHTVLRETPDLPLADGQVRISIDKFALTSNNITYAAFGDAMNYWKFFPVAADANDVAAMGQIPVWGFGNVVQSSHPGVAVGERLYGYFPMANSVVLKPGRLTPASFYDAAPHRAELHAVYNQYMRCNVDPFYTPESEDVQALLRPLFVTSWLIDDFLADNAFFGAQQTGTDAKMGEGGVALLSSASSKTAYGTAFGLKERAGIEVVGLTSPGNVAFCESLGCYHRVLTYDQLDAIAADRACVYVDFAGNAKLRLAIHTRFANLKYSCAIGGTHVENLGGGKDLPGPKATLFFAPSQIKKRATEWGAQEFGKRMVQAWFAFTKVACDPAKPWITVAHHAGASAVTAAYADVLKGQGDPRVGHMLSLSRAQ
;
A
#
# COMPACT_ATOMS: atom_id res chain seq x y z
N MET A 1 -26.84 -9.59 16.57
CA MET A 1 -26.34 -9.72 15.18
C MET A 1 -25.06 -10.55 15.23
N ASN A 2 -24.61 -11.07 14.09
CA ASN A 2 -23.35 -11.81 14.04
C ASN A 2 -22.35 -11.06 13.16
N THR A 3 -21.09 -11.04 13.55
CA THR A 3 -19.99 -10.58 12.73
C THR A 3 -19.53 -11.72 11.82
N LEU A 4 -19.56 -11.52 10.51
CA LEU A 4 -19.02 -12.43 9.51
C LEU A 4 -17.56 -12.06 9.24
N ASN A 5 -16.65 -13.01 9.48
CA ASN A 5 -15.22 -12.86 9.32
C ASN A 5 -14.70 -13.72 8.16
N PHE A 6 -13.86 -13.14 7.31
CA PHE A 6 -13.04 -13.87 6.34
C PHE A 6 -11.68 -14.15 6.96
N LEU A 7 -11.37 -15.41 7.17
CA LEU A 7 -10.14 -15.87 7.81
C LEU A 7 -9.30 -16.68 6.83
N VAL A 8 -7.99 -16.65 7.03
CA VAL A 8 -7.04 -17.49 6.28
C VAL A 8 -6.20 -18.33 7.23
N GLN A 9 -5.78 -19.51 6.80
CA GLN A 9 -4.83 -20.33 7.55
C GLN A 9 -3.44 -19.69 7.42
N LYS A 10 -2.76 -19.39 8.54
CA LYS A 10 -1.53 -18.58 8.56
C LYS A 10 -0.38 -19.16 7.75
N ASP A 11 -0.22 -20.48 7.75
CA ASP A 11 0.81 -21.20 7.02
C ASP A 11 0.39 -21.63 5.60
N LYS A 12 -0.90 -21.49 5.26
CA LYS A 12 -1.48 -21.85 3.96
C LYS A 12 -2.55 -20.85 3.58
N ILE A 13 -2.15 -19.63 3.24
CA ILE A 13 -3.06 -18.49 3.01
C ILE A 13 -4.08 -18.70 1.88
N GLN A 14 -3.93 -19.73 1.06
CA GLN A 14 -4.93 -20.18 0.08
C GLN A 14 -6.13 -20.91 0.73
N HIS A 15 -6.00 -21.38 1.96
CA HIS A 15 -7.10 -21.99 2.71
C HIS A 15 -7.85 -20.90 3.49
N THR A 16 -9.09 -20.71 3.13
CA THR A 16 -9.95 -19.66 3.68
C THR A 16 -11.15 -20.24 4.39
N VAL A 17 -11.60 -19.54 5.44
CA VAL A 17 -12.80 -19.90 6.22
C VAL A 17 -13.63 -18.64 6.43
N LEU A 18 -14.94 -18.75 6.21
CA LEU A 18 -15.90 -17.77 6.63
C LEU A 18 -16.48 -18.17 7.98
N ARG A 19 -16.27 -17.33 9.00
CA ARG A 19 -16.69 -17.61 10.37
C ARG A 19 -17.64 -16.53 10.87
N GLU A 20 -18.83 -16.94 11.32
CA GLU A 20 -19.72 -16.07 12.08
C GLU A 20 -19.36 -16.11 13.56
N THR A 21 -19.26 -14.93 14.18
CA THR A 21 -19.08 -14.78 15.62
C THR A 21 -20.21 -13.91 16.19
N PRO A 22 -20.80 -14.27 17.36
CA PRO A 22 -21.82 -13.46 17.99
C PRO A 22 -21.31 -12.08 18.36
N ASP A 23 -22.12 -11.06 18.13
CA ASP A 23 -21.83 -9.71 18.58
C ASP A 23 -22.00 -9.63 20.10
N LEU A 24 -20.92 -9.33 20.80
CA LEU A 24 -20.96 -9.08 22.23
C LEU A 24 -21.39 -7.63 22.52
N PRO A 25 -22.06 -7.35 23.65
CA PRO A 25 -22.30 -5.98 24.09
C PRO A 25 -21.00 -5.17 24.16
N LEU A 26 -21.09 -3.87 23.88
CA LEU A 26 -19.93 -2.99 24.01
C LEU A 26 -19.57 -2.79 25.47
N ALA A 27 -18.27 -2.85 25.78
CA ALA A 27 -17.75 -2.36 27.04
C ALA A 27 -17.63 -0.82 27.00
N ASP A 28 -17.42 -0.21 28.16
CA ASP A 28 -17.23 1.24 28.28
C ASP A 28 -16.09 1.73 27.40
N GLY A 29 -16.34 2.82 26.69
CA GLY A 29 -15.38 3.45 25.79
C GLY A 29 -15.16 2.72 24.48
N GLN A 30 -15.93 1.70 24.15
CA GLN A 30 -15.87 1.00 22.85
C GLN A 30 -16.89 1.55 21.85
N VAL A 31 -16.60 1.32 20.58
CA VAL A 31 -17.50 1.60 19.46
C VAL A 31 -17.56 0.39 18.52
N ARG A 32 -18.73 0.15 17.92
CA ARG A 32 -18.89 -0.84 16.86
C ARG A 32 -18.99 -0.16 15.52
N ILE A 33 -18.15 -0.59 14.59
CA ILE A 33 -18.14 -0.13 13.21
C ILE A 33 -18.75 -1.21 12.33
N SER A 34 -19.76 -0.86 11.54
CA SER A 34 -20.20 -1.66 10.40
C SER A 34 -19.29 -1.33 9.22
N ILE A 35 -18.54 -2.32 8.73
CA ILE A 35 -17.64 -2.19 7.59
C ILE A 35 -18.46 -2.47 6.34
N ASP A 36 -18.65 -1.48 5.50
CA ASP A 36 -19.46 -1.63 4.30
C ASP A 36 -18.62 -1.98 3.06
N LYS A 37 -17.39 -1.49 2.98
CA LYS A 37 -16.47 -1.82 1.89
C LYS A 37 -15.00 -1.69 2.27
N PHE A 38 -14.18 -2.50 1.61
CA PHE A 38 -12.74 -2.49 1.76
C PHE A 38 -12.03 -2.92 0.48
N ALA A 39 -10.81 -2.43 0.28
CA ALA A 39 -10.00 -2.77 -0.87
C ALA A 39 -9.24 -4.09 -0.67
N LEU A 40 -9.11 -4.87 -1.74
CA LEU A 40 -8.22 -6.02 -1.81
C LEU A 40 -7.20 -5.81 -2.93
N THR A 41 -5.93 -5.86 -2.59
CA THR A 41 -4.80 -5.69 -3.50
C THR A 41 -3.72 -6.74 -3.23
N SER A 42 -2.73 -6.87 -4.10
CA SER A 42 -1.56 -7.72 -3.86
C SER A 42 -0.83 -7.38 -2.56
N ASN A 43 -0.93 -6.11 -2.08
CA ASN A 43 -0.35 -5.70 -0.82
C ASN A 43 -0.99 -6.41 0.39
N ASN A 44 -2.29 -6.74 0.33
CA ASN A 44 -2.97 -7.50 1.37
C ASN A 44 -2.49 -8.96 1.41
N ILE A 45 -2.13 -9.52 0.25
CA ILE A 45 -1.48 -10.85 0.19
C ILE A 45 -0.09 -10.79 0.86
N THR A 46 0.65 -9.70 0.67
CA THR A 46 1.91 -9.47 1.39
C THR A 46 1.69 -9.40 2.90
N TYR A 47 0.62 -8.74 3.37
CA TYR A 47 0.27 -8.72 4.80
C TYR A 47 0.01 -10.12 5.35
N ALA A 48 -0.65 -10.98 4.58
CA ALA A 48 -0.86 -12.37 4.96
C ALA A 48 0.45 -13.17 4.97
N ALA A 49 1.24 -13.09 3.91
CA ALA A 49 2.49 -13.85 3.76
C ALA A 49 3.54 -13.50 4.83
N PHE A 50 3.59 -12.23 5.25
CA PHE A 50 4.50 -11.72 6.28
C PHE A 50 3.80 -11.45 7.62
N GLY A 51 2.65 -12.06 7.85
CA GLY A 51 1.77 -11.76 8.98
C GLY A 51 2.42 -11.91 10.35
N ASP A 52 3.24 -12.93 10.57
CA ASP A 52 4.01 -13.12 11.80
C ASP A 52 5.26 -12.22 11.80
N ALA A 53 6.05 -12.22 10.73
CA ALA A 53 7.30 -11.47 10.66
C ALA A 53 7.11 -9.95 10.81
N MET A 54 5.99 -9.41 10.32
CA MET A 54 5.65 -8.00 10.37
C MET A 54 4.53 -7.67 11.36
N ASN A 55 4.14 -8.61 12.19
CA ASN A 55 3.08 -8.48 13.20
C ASN A 55 1.69 -8.12 12.64
N TYR A 56 1.39 -8.36 11.37
CA TYR A 56 0.09 -8.03 10.79
C TYR A 56 -1.05 -8.83 11.42
N TRP A 57 -0.82 -10.09 11.83
CA TRP A 57 -1.82 -10.89 12.54
C TRP A 57 -2.21 -10.35 13.90
N LYS A 58 -1.39 -9.46 14.50
CA LYS A 58 -1.67 -8.86 15.78
C LYS A 58 -2.69 -7.72 15.73
N PHE A 59 -2.98 -7.17 14.53
CA PHE A 59 -3.98 -6.10 14.41
C PHE A 59 -5.38 -6.61 14.72
N PHE A 60 -5.72 -7.80 14.27
CA PHE A 60 -7.03 -8.43 14.50
C PHE A 60 -6.83 -9.87 14.93
N PRO A 61 -6.54 -10.10 16.22
CA PRO A 61 -6.32 -11.44 16.75
C PRO A 61 -7.56 -12.31 16.58
N VAL A 62 -7.39 -13.51 16.04
CA VAL A 62 -8.46 -14.50 15.90
C VAL A 62 -8.42 -15.44 17.10
N ALA A 63 -9.55 -15.58 17.79
CA ALA A 63 -9.68 -16.57 18.85
C ALA A 63 -9.61 -17.98 18.25
N ALA A 64 -8.89 -18.88 18.93
CA ALA A 64 -8.86 -20.28 18.53
C ALA A 64 -10.25 -20.91 18.62
N ASP A 65 -10.58 -21.73 17.63
CA ASP A 65 -11.80 -22.53 17.61
C ASP A 65 -11.44 -24.02 17.62
N ALA A 66 -12.22 -24.84 18.30
CA ALA A 66 -11.98 -26.28 18.38
C ALA A 66 -12.01 -26.99 17.02
N ASN A 67 -12.63 -26.37 16.04
CA ASN A 67 -12.70 -26.88 14.66
C ASN A 67 -11.55 -26.40 13.76
N ASP A 68 -10.67 -25.54 14.28
CA ASP A 68 -9.53 -25.04 13.50
C ASP A 68 -8.48 -26.16 13.34
N VAL A 69 -8.22 -26.56 12.08
CA VAL A 69 -7.14 -27.52 11.73
C VAL A 69 -5.76 -26.89 11.93
N ALA A 70 -5.66 -25.57 11.92
CA ALA A 70 -4.43 -24.79 12.09
C ALA A 70 -4.74 -23.38 12.57
N ALA A 71 -3.70 -22.64 12.97
CA ALA A 71 -3.86 -21.24 13.40
C ALA A 71 -4.42 -20.36 12.28
N MET A 72 -5.54 -19.70 12.57
CA MET A 72 -6.20 -18.77 11.66
C MET A 72 -5.72 -17.34 11.87
N GLY A 73 -5.65 -16.59 10.77
CA GLY A 73 -5.33 -15.17 10.75
C GLY A 73 -6.42 -14.36 10.04
N GLN A 74 -6.51 -13.08 10.39
CA GLN A 74 -7.41 -12.14 9.73
C GLN A 74 -6.60 -11.06 9.03
N ILE A 75 -6.73 -11.00 7.70
CA ILE A 75 -5.98 -10.06 6.87
C ILE A 75 -6.51 -8.65 7.11
N PRO A 76 -5.63 -7.69 7.43
CA PRO A 76 -6.04 -6.29 7.50
C PRO A 76 -6.21 -5.69 6.12
N VAL A 77 -7.17 -4.78 5.99
CA VAL A 77 -7.55 -4.11 4.75
C VAL A 77 -7.85 -2.63 4.98
N TRP A 78 -7.63 -1.80 3.99
CA TRP A 78 -8.07 -0.40 4.02
C TRP A 78 -9.49 -0.30 3.49
N GLY A 79 -10.33 0.45 4.17
CA GLY A 79 -11.74 0.54 3.81
C GLY A 79 -12.50 1.61 4.56
N PHE A 80 -13.82 1.53 4.43
CA PHE A 80 -14.78 2.45 5.02
C PHE A 80 -15.82 1.72 5.85
N GLY A 81 -16.25 2.38 6.92
CA GLY A 81 -17.32 1.87 7.76
C GLY A 81 -18.00 2.99 8.55
N ASN A 82 -19.16 2.68 9.10
CA ASN A 82 -19.96 3.61 9.89
C ASN A 82 -20.03 3.15 11.35
N VAL A 83 -19.94 4.09 12.26
CA VAL A 83 -20.21 3.83 13.68
C VAL A 83 -21.69 3.49 13.84
N VAL A 84 -22.00 2.26 14.24
CA VAL A 84 -23.38 1.80 14.44
C VAL A 84 -23.78 1.69 15.91
N GLN A 85 -22.79 1.59 16.82
CA GLN A 85 -22.98 1.64 18.27
C GLN A 85 -21.79 2.34 18.90
N SER A 86 -22.02 3.12 19.95
CA SER A 86 -20.97 3.81 20.68
C SER A 86 -21.27 3.86 22.19
N SER A 87 -20.27 3.44 22.98
CA SER A 87 -20.17 3.71 24.42
C SER A 87 -19.11 4.76 24.73
N HIS A 88 -18.56 5.44 23.71
CA HIS A 88 -17.50 6.44 23.84
C HIS A 88 -18.05 7.86 23.61
N PRO A 89 -17.92 8.81 24.59
CA PRO A 89 -18.54 10.15 24.47
C PRO A 89 -18.00 11.00 23.31
N GLY A 90 -16.79 10.73 22.84
CA GLY A 90 -16.14 11.49 21.77
C GLY A 90 -16.28 10.89 20.38
N VAL A 91 -17.09 9.82 20.19
CA VAL A 91 -17.34 9.19 18.89
C VAL A 91 -18.84 8.93 18.77
N ALA A 92 -19.50 9.58 17.81
CA ALA A 92 -20.95 9.52 17.64
C ALA A 92 -21.37 8.37 16.70
N VAL A 93 -22.55 7.79 16.95
CA VAL A 93 -23.21 6.91 15.98
C VAL A 93 -23.48 7.70 14.70
N GLY A 94 -23.24 7.07 13.54
CA GLY A 94 -23.37 7.68 12.22
C GLY A 94 -22.06 8.28 11.68
N GLU A 95 -20.99 8.41 12.47
CA GLU A 95 -19.71 8.85 11.95
C GLU A 95 -19.19 7.88 10.87
N ARG A 96 -18.78 8.42 9.71
CA ARG A 96 -18.11 7.67 8.66
C ARG A 96 -16.60 7.72 8.83
N LEU A 97 -15.96 6.56 8.75
CA LEU A 97 -14.55 6.39 9.03
C LEU A 97 -13.83 5.73 7.87
N TYR A 98 -12.64 6.23 7.57
CA TYR A 98 -11.64 5.56 6.76
C TYR A 98 -10.56 4.97 7.68
N GLY A 99 -10.17 3.72 7.49
CA GLY A 99 -9.17 3.11 8.35
C GLY A 99 -8.75 1.70 7.94
N TYR A 100 -7.95 1.10 8.81
CA TYR A 100 -7.40 -0.23 8.66
C TYR A 100 -8.30 -1.21 9.42
N PHE A 101 -9.08 -1.99 8.66
CA PHE A 101 -10.12 -2.87 9.15
C PHE A 101 -9.76 -4.35 8.97
N PRO A 102 -10.40 -5.27 9.69
CA PRO A 102 -10.35 -6.69 9.35
C PRO A 102 -11.16 -6.98 8.08
N MET A 103 -10.87 -8.05 7.37
CA MET A 103 -11.78 -8.59 6.36
C MET A 103 -13.02 -9.17 7.04
N ALA A 104 -13.93 -8.31 7.44
CA ALA A 104 -15.16 -8.63 8.15
C ALA A 104 -16.26 -7.61 7.80
N ASN A 105 -17.51 -7.88 8.19
CA ASN A 105 -18.60 -6.91 8.06
C ASN A 105 -18.74 -5.99 9.28
N SER A 106 -18.02 -6.26 10.39
CA SER A 106 -18.06 -5.45 11.60
C SER A 106 -16.77 -5.57 12.40
N VAL A 107 -16.46 -4.56 13.20
CA VAL A 107 -15.36 -4.57 14.16
C VAL A 107 -15.71 -3.73 15.39
N VAL A 108 -15.23 -4.14 16.56
CA VAL A 108 -15.25 -3.32 17.77
C VAL A 108 -13.88 -2.69 17.98
N LEU A 109 -13.87 -1.36 18.15
CA LEU A 109 -12.67 -0.57 18.41
C LEU A 109 -12.76 0.08 19.79
N LYS A 110 -11.60 0.43 20.37
CA LYS A 110 -11.49 1.20 21.60
C LYS A 110 -10.85 2.56 21.30
N PRO A 111 -11.64 3.60 20.96
CA PRO A 111 -11.08 4.91 20.64
C PRO A 111 -10.21 5.48 21.74
N GLY A 112 -9.06 6.05 21.37
CA GLY A 112 -8.16 6.82 22.21
C GLY A 112 -7.40 7.84 21.38
N ARG A 113 -6.66 8.74 22.01
CA ARG A 113 -5.94 9.84 21.37
C ARG A 113 -6.80 10.57 20.33
N LEU A 114 -7.99 11.01 20.76
CA LEU A 114 -8.96 11.67 19.90
C LEU A 114 -8.46 13.04 19.46
N THR A 115 -8.69 13.33 18.19
CA THR A 115 -8.57 14.67 17.59
C THR A 115 -9.87 14.99 16.85
N PRO A 116 -10.10 16.23 16.41
CA PRO A 116 -11.24 16.51 15.53
C PRO A 116 -11.23 15.67 14.25
N ALA A 117 -10.05 15.31 13.71
CA ALA A 117 -9.91 14.60 12.46
C ALA A 117 -9.85 13.07 12.58
N SER A 118 -9.53 12.53 13.75
CA SER A 118 -9.28 11.08 13.88
C SER A 118 -9.26 10.62 15.33
N PHE A 119 -9.31 9.31 15.50
CA PHE A 119 -8.91 8.64 16.74
C PHE A 119 -8.00 7.44 16.44
N TYR A 120 -7.35 6.92 17.47
CA TYR A 120 -6.55 5.69 17.38
C TYR A 120 -7.26 4.56 18.11
N ASP A 121 -7.14 3.34 17.62
CA ASP A 121 -7.55 2.18 18.42
C ASP A 121 -6.53 1.96 19.55
N ALA A 122 -6.98 2.15 20.77
CA ALA A 122 -6.22 1.99 22.00
C ALA A 122 -6.41 0.59 22.64
N ALA A 123 -6.82 -0.40 21.88
CA ALA A 123 -6.89 -1.78 22.35
C ALA A 123 -5.49 -2.26 22.80
N PRO A 124 -5.37 -2.96 23.97
CA PRO A 124 -4.05 -3.30 24.53
C PRO A 124 -3.12 -4.05 23.56
N HIS A 125 -3.65 -4.96 22.75
CA HIS A 125 -2.87 -5.73 21.77
C HIS A 125 -2.30 -4.86 20.63
N ARG A 126 -2.74 -3.61 20.48
CA ARG A 126 -2.27 -2.67 19.48
C ARG A 126 -1.24 -1.66 19.97
N ALA A 127 -0.96 -1.65 21.28
CA ALA A 127 -0.11 -0.63 21.91
C ALA A 127 1.29 -0.53 21.29
N GLU A 128 1.87 -1.66 20.88
CA GLU A 128 3.20 -1.74 20.28
C GLU A 128 3.18 -1.75 18.74
N LEU A 129 1.99 -1.72 18.13
CA LEU A 129 1.85 -1.74 16.68
C LEU A 129 1.99 -0.33 16.11
N HIS A 130 2.41 -0.26 14.85
CA HIS A 130 2.70 1.03 14.22
C HIS A 130 1.45 1.93 14.14
N ALA A 131 1.59 3.18 14.61
CA ALA A 131 0.49 4.12 14.79
C ALA A 131 -0.32 4.41 13.50
N VAL A 132 0.32 4.38 12.32
CA VAL A 132 -0.34 4.60 11.02
C VAL A 132 -1.50 3.62 10.80
N TYR A 133 -1.37 2.37 11.23
CA TYR A 133 -2.41 1.35 11.08
C TYR A 133 -3.45 1.35 12.20
N ASN A 134 -3.23 2.15 13.24
CA ASN A 134 -4.16 2.28 14.37
C ASN A 134 -5.06 3.51 14.26
N GLN A 135 -4.84 4.36 13.26
CA GLN A 135 -5.57 5.62 13.08
C GLN A 135 -6.81 5.42 12.21
N TYR A 136 -7.94 5.93 12.69
CA TYR A 136 -9.21 5.98 11.99
C TYR A 136 -9.58 7.44 11.71
N MET A 137 -9.64 7.79 10.43
CA MET A 137 -9.92 9.16 9.97
C MET A 137 -11.42 9.38 9.88
N ARG A 138 -11.90 10.53 10.38
CA ARG A 138 -13.28 10.98 10.21
C ARG A 138 -13.46 11.58 8.83
N CYS A 139 -14.29 10.96 8.01
CA CYS A 139 -14.44 11.34 6.61
C CYS A 139 -14.92 12.78 6.42
N ASN A 140 -15.76 13.29 7.33
CA ASN A 140 -16.33 14.63 7.25
C ASN A 140 -15.30 15.78 7.35
N VAL A 141 -14.09 15.50 7.81
CA VAL A 141 -13.00 16.49 7.95
C VAL A 141 -11.69 16.02 7.33
N ASP A 142 -11.68 14.86 6.68
CA ASP A 142 -10.50 14.36 5.98
C ASP A 142 -10.33 15.09 4.64
N PRO A 143 -9.23 15.84 4.44
CA PRO A 143 -9.04 16.61 3.21
C PRO A 143 -8.84 15.76 1.94
N PHE A 144 -8.65 14.47 2.08
CA PHE A 144 -8.59 13.52 0.96
C PHE A 144 -9.97 13.05 0.52
N TYR A 145 -10.99 13.22 1.35
CA TYR A 145 -12.26 12.54 1.22
C TYR A 145 -13.27 13.29 0.36
N THR A 146 -13.86 12.55 -0.57
CA THR A 146 -15.19 12.81 -1.11
C THR A 146 -15.94 11.48 -1.19
N PRO A 147 -17.28 11.45 -1.08
CA PRO A 147 -18.04 10.20 -1.15
C PRO A 147 -17.77 9.39 -2.42
N GLU A 148 -17.60 10.07 -3.55
CA GLU A 148 -17.36 9.46 -4.87
C GLU A 148 -15.96 8.86 -4.99
N SER A 149 -15.01 9.29 -4.16
CA SER A 149 -13.62 8.86 -4.19
C SER A 149 -13.30 7.68 -3.27
N GLU A 150 -14.26 7.16 -2.50
CA GLU A 150 -14.00 6.14 -1.47
C GLU A 150 -13.29 4.90 -2.02
N ASP A 151 -13.74 4.38 -3.15
CA ASP A 151 -13.14 3.19 -3.74
C ASP A 151 -11.68 3.44 -4.15
N VAL A 152 -11.44 4.59 -4.79
CA VAL A 152 -10.10 5.02 -5.17
C VAL A 152 -9.22 5.27 -3.95
N GLN A 153 -9.77 5.86 -2.89
CA GLN A 153 -9.05 6.07 -1.64
C GLN A 153 -8.65 4.75 -0.99
N ALA A 154 -9.57 3.80 -0.87
CA ALA A 154 -9.28 2.50 -0.27
C ALA A 154 -8.20 1.74 -1.07
N LEU A 155 -8.26 1.80 -2.41
CA LEU A 155 -7.37 1.08 -3.33
C LEU A 155 -5.99 1.74 -3.48
N LEU A 156 -5.93 3.07 -3.53
CA LEU A 156 -4.72 3.79 -3.95
C LEU A 156 -4.07 4.62 -2.85
N ARG A 157 -4.83 5.21 -1.92
CA ARG A 157 -4.27 6.16 -0.94
C ARG A 157 -3.11 5.59 -0.12
N PRO A 158 -3.16 4.35 0.43
CA PRO A 158 -2.05 3.81 1.21
C PRO A 158 -0.79 3.60 0.36
N LEU A 159 -0.98 3.20 -0.90
CA LEU A 159 0.10 2.94 -1.84
C LEU A 159 0.68 4.26 -2.38
N PHE A 160 -0.18 5.23 -2.68
CA PHE A 160 0.22 6.56 -3.14
C PHE A 160 1.04 7.32 -2.08
N VAL A 161 0.64 7.26 -0.81
CA VAL A 161 1.43 7.89 0.27
C VAL A 161 2.85 7.34 0.29
N THR A 162 3.01 6.03 0.15
CA THR A 162 4.33 5.39 0.05
C THR A 162 5.08 5.86 -1.20
N SER A 163 4.40 5.91 -2.36
CA SER A 163 4.97 6.37 -3.64
C SER A 163 5.48 7.80 -3.57
N TRP A 164 4.68 8.70 -3.04
CA TRP A 164 5.03 10.11 -2.88
C TRP A 164 6.23 10.31 -1.94
N LEU A 165 6.28 9.53 -0.86
CA LEU A 165 7.40 9.55 0.08
C LEU A 165 8.69 8.98 -0.52
N ILE A 166 8.61 7.99 -1.42
CA ILE A 166 9.77 7.47 -2.15
C ILE A 166 10.33 8.53 -3.10
N ASP A 167 9.46 9.19 -3.86
CA ASP A 167 9.85 10.29 -4.73
C ASP A 167 10.54 11.42 -3.94
N ASP A 168 9.92 11.86 -2.84
CA ASP A 168 10.50 12.87 -1.95
C ASP A 168 11.84 12.42 -1.36
N PHE A 169 11.93 11.18 -0.91
CA PHE A 169 13.16 10.62 -0.34
C PHE A 169 14.31 10.60 -1.33
N LEU A 170 14.06 10.18 -2.57
CA LEU A 170 15.10 10.16 -3.60
C LEU A 170 15.58 11.58 -3.92
N ALA A 171 14.65 12.52 -4.05
CA ALA A 171 14.96 13.92 -4.30
C ALA A 171 15.70 14.57 -3.14
N ASP A 172 15.28 14.31 -1.90
CA ASP A 172 15.91 14.78 -0.66
C ASP A 172 17.37 14.34 -0.53
N ASN A 173 17.70 13.18 -1.10
CA ASN A 173 19.05 12.65 -1.14
C ASN A 173 19.77 12.92 -2.49
N ALA A 174 19.29 13.87 -3.30
CA ALA A 174 19.84 14.20 -4.63
C ALA A 174 20.08 12.95 -5.49
N PHE A 175 19.15 11.98 -5.43
CA PHE A 175 19.27 10.67 -6.10
C PHE A 175 20.61 9.97 -5.85
N PHE A 176 21.19 10.21 -4.69
CA PHE A 176 22.51 9.66 -4.30
C PHE A 176 23.63 9.95 -5.31
N GLY A 177 23.51 11.08 -6.05
CA GLY A 177 24.42 11.46 -7.11
C GLY A 177 24.18 10.80 -8.47
N ALA A 178 23.04 10.14 -8.66
CA ALA A 178 22.65 9.62 -9.98
C ALA A 178 22.03 10.70 -10.86
N GLN A 179 21.34 11.69 -10.29
CA GLN A 179 20.69 12.75 -11.03
C GLN A 179 21.71 13.69 -11.71
N GLN A 180 21.51 13.98 -12.97
CA GLN A 180 22.23 15.07 -13.64
C GLN A 180 21.66 16.41 -13.16
N THR A 181 22.54 17.31 -12.78
CA THR A 181 22.17 18.64 -12.27
C THR A 181 22.72 19.74 -13.20
N GLY A 182 22.20 20.96 -13.05
CA GLY A 182 22.63 22.12 -13.82
C GLY A 182 21.66 22.51 -14.92
N THR A 183 22.05 23.51 -15.71
CA THR A 183 21.22 24.09 -16.79
C THR A 183 20.91 23.11 -17.93
N ASP A 184 21.72 22.08 -18.10
CA ASP A 184 21.60 21.09 -19.17
C ASP A 184 20.75 19.87 -18.75
N ALA A 185 20.27 19.83 -17.48
CA ALA A 185 19.44 18.75 -16.99
C ALA A 185 18.06 18.80 -17.66
N LYS A 186 17.68 17.73 -18.38
CA LYS A 186 16.39 17.61 -19.04
C LYS A 186 15.59 16.46 -18.45
N MET A 187 14.27 16.52 -18.62
CA MET A 187 13.38 15.42 -18.28
C MET A 187 13.66 14.21 -19.17
N GLY A 188 13.67 13.01 -18.58
CA GLY A 188 13.93 11.77 -19.29
C GLY A 188 15.38 11.54 -19.72
N GLU A 189 16.30 12.43 -19.34
CA GLU A 189 17.73 12.32 -19.63
C GLU A 189 18.55 12.30 -18.35
N GLY A 190 19.86 12.03 -18.44
CA GLY A 190 20.78 12.01 -17.29
C GLY A 190 20.89 10.67 -16.60
N GLY A 191 20.77 10.60 -15.28
CA GLY A 191 20.77 9.35 -14.54
C GLY A 191 19.49 8.52 -14.74
N VAL A 192 19.45 7.32 -14.18
CA VAL A 192 18.33 6.40 -14.35
C VAL A 192 17.72 6.03 -12.99
N ALA A 193 16.41 6.15 -12.87
CA ALA A 193 15.64 5.53 -11.80
C ALA A 193 14.99 4.24 -12.33
N LEU A 194 15.50 3.10 -11.89
CA LEU A 194 14.98 1.78 -12.25
C LEU A 194 13.90 1.39 -11.24
N LEU A 195 12.67 1.17 -11.71
CA LEU A 195 11.53 0.77 -10.88
C LEU A 195 11.06 -0.63 -11.28
N SER A 196 11.28 -1.64 -10.43
CA SER A 196 10.77 -2.99 -10.70
C SER A 196 9.25 -3.08 -10.46
N SER A 197 8.63 -4.14 -10.98
CA SER A 197 7.17 -4.33 -10.88
C SER A 197 6.36 -3.10 -11.32
N ALA A 198 6.74 -2.54 -12.49
CA ALA A 198 6.22 -1.26 -12.98
C ALA A 198 4.70 -1.21 -13.13
N SER A 199 4.01 -2.35 -13.24
CA SER A 199 2.55 -2.44 -13.28
C SER A 199 1.90 -2.33 -11.90
N SER A 200 2.68 -2.37 -10.80
CA SER A 200 2.13 -2.24 -9.46
C SER A 200 1.75 -0.80 -9.12
N LYS A 201 0.70 -0.66 -8.33
CA LYS A 201 0.14 0.65 -7.95
C LYS A 201 1.15 1.56 -7.26
N THR A 202 2.02 0.99 -6.42
CA THR A 202 3.09 1.76 -5.76
C THR A 202 4.18 2.18 -6.74
N ALA A 203 4.57 1.30 -7.67
CA ALA A 203 5.60 1.62 -8.66
C ALA A 203 5.16 2.75 -9.60
N TYR A 204 3.96 2.65 -10.20
CA TYR A 204 3.50 3.70 -11.09
C TYR A 204 3.16 5.02 -10.37
N GLY A 205 2.71 4.95 -9.11
CA GLY A 205 2.56 6.14 -8.27
C GLY A 205 3.91 6.85 -8.02
N THR A 206 4.98 6.07 -7.79
CA THR A 206 6.34 6.60 -7.66
C THR A 206 6.83 7.20 -8.99
N ALA A 207 6.61 6.50 -10.11
CA ALA A 207 6.96 6.99 -11.44
C ALA A 207 6.25 8.31 -11.78
N PHE A 208 4.98 8.46 -11.37
CA PHE A 208 4.22 9.69 -11.54
C PHE A 208 4.92 10.90 -10.92
N GLY A 209 5.42 10.78 -9.69
CA GLY A 209 6.19 11.85 -9.04
C GLY A 209 7.55 12.09 -9.70
N LEU A 210 8.27 11.01 -10.01
CA LEU A 210 9.62 11.08 -10.56
C LEU A 210 9.68 11.61 -11.99
N LYS A 211 8.63 11.42 -12.79
CA LYS A 211 8.62 11.77 -14.22
C LYS A 211 8.92 13.24 -14.49
N GLU A 212 8.43 14.11 -13.61
CA GLU A 212 8.58 15.57 -13.76
C GLU A 212 9.92 16.11 -13.22
N ARG A 213 10.86 15.20 -12.88
CA ARG A 213 12.18 15.59 -12.38
C ARG A 213 13.21 15.63 -13.49
N ALA A 214 13.80 16.79 -13.73
CA ALA A 214 14.88 16.94 -14.71
C ALA A 214 16.14 16.15 -14.28
N GLY A 215 16.91 15.67 -15.25
CA GLY A 215 18.18 14.98 -15.01
C GLY A 215 18.06 13.54 -14.55
N ILE A 216 16.83 12.95 -14.65
CA ILE A 216 16.58 11.56 -14.33
C ILE A 216 15.64 10.92 -15.37
N GLU A 217 16.01 9.78 -15.90
CA GLU A 217 15.17 8.93 -16.73
C GLU A 217 14.46 7.90 -15.84
N VAL A 218 13.13 7.85 -15.88
CA VAL A 218 12.34 6.87 -15.14
C VAL A 218 12.07 5.66 -16.01
N VAL A 219 12.66 4.52 -15.65
CA VAL A 219 12.54 3.26 -16.40
C VAL A 219 11.74 2.26 -15.57
N GLY A 220 10.59 1.85 -16.12
CA GLY A 220 9.77 0.79 -15.56
C GLY A 220 10.22 -0.58 -16.03
N LEU A 221 10.50 -1.50 -15.09
CA LEU A 221 10.82 -2.89 -15.39
C LEU A 221 9.61 -3.77 -15.05
N THR A 222 9.14 -4.57 -16.02
CA THR A 222 7.93 -5.37 -15.85
C THR A 222 8.01 -6.70 -16.59
N SER A 223 6.99 -7.55 -16.43
CA SER A 223 6.84 -8.76 -17.24
C SER A 223 6.32 -8.43 -18.66
N PRO A 224 6.59 -9.27 -19.68
CA PRO A 224 6.17 -9.00 -21.07
C PRO A 224 4.68 -8.68 -21.21
N GLY A 225 3.80 -9.40 -20.50
CA GLY A 225 2.35 -9.19 -20.57
C GLY A 225 1.87 -7.83 -20.05
N ASN A 226 2.68 -7.12 -19.27
CA ASN A 226 2.32 -5.83 -18.68
C ASN A 226 2.96 -4.62 -19.37
N VAL A 227 3.79 -4.82 -20.40
CA VAL A 227 4.49 -3.72 -21.09
C VAL A 227 3.50 -2.69 -21.63
N ALA A 228 2.53 -3.13 -22.43
CA ALA A 228 1.53 -2.24 -23.02
C ALA A 228 0.72 -1.46 -21.97
N PHE A 229 0.41 -2.08 -20.84
CA PHE A 229 -0.22 -1.37 -19.72
C PHE A 229 0.71 -0.29 -19.16
N CYS A 230 1.95 -0.63 -18.81
CA CYS A 230 2.90 0.33 -18.24
C CYS A 230 3.18 1.51 -19.19
N GLU A 231 3.31 1.26 -20.49
CA GLU A 231 3.43 2.31 -21.50
C GLU A 231 2.18 3.19 -21.56
N SER A 232 1.01 2.58 -21.46
CA SER A 232 -0.26 3.31 -21.49
C SER A 232 -0.44 4.28 -20.33
N LEU A 233 0.21 4.07 -19.20
CA LEU A 233 0.17 4.99 -18.04
C LEU A 233 0.83 6.34 -18.36
N GLY A 234 1.82 6.36 -19.24
CA GLY A 234 2.53 7.57 -19.62
C GLY A 234 3.36 8.21 -18.50
N CYS A 235 3.57 7.53 -17.37
CA CYS A 235 4.38 8.01 -16.25
C CYS A 235 5.83 7.50 -16.26
N TYR A 236 6.16 6.57 -17.15
CA TYR A 236 7.53 6.12 -17.41
C TYR A 236 8.08 6.81 -18.66
N HIS A 237 9.37 7.15 -18.66
CA HIS A 237 10.05 7.60 -19.87
C HIS A 237 10.31 6.41 -20.78
N ARG A 238 10.57 5.24 -20.21
CA ARG A 238 10.78 3.99 -20.92
C ARG A 238 10.27 2.81 -20.11
N VAL A 239 9.72 1.80 -20.79
CA VAL A 239 9.31 0.53 -20.19
C VAL A 239 10.12 -0.60 -20.82
N LEU A 240 10.67 -1.47 -19.99
CA LEU A 240 11.48 -2.62 -20.40
C LEU A 240 10.99 -3.88 -19.69
N THR A 241 11.20 -5.02 -20.32
CA THR A 241 11.05 -6.31 -19.64
C THR A 241 12.28 -6.61 -18.79
N TYR A 242 12.15 -7.52 -17.83
CA TYR A 242 13.24 -7.86 -16.90
C TYR A 242 14.50 -8.42 -17.58
N ASP A 243 14.39 -8.96 -18.79
CA ASP A 243 15.47 -9.49 -19.60
C ASP A 243 16.11 -8.47 -20.56
N GLN A 244 15.55 -7.24 -20.62
CA GLN A 244 16.04 -6.17 -21.50
C GLN A 244 16.92 -5.13 -20.78
N LEU A 245 17.57 -5.50 -19.68
CA LEU A 245 18.47 -4.61 -18.96
C LEU A 245 19.64 -4.10 -19.83
N ASP A 246 20.01 -4.84 -20.88
CA ASP A 246 21.05 -4.48 -21.83
C ASP A 246 20.70 -3.28 -22.71
N ALA A 247 19.43 -2.91 -22.81
CA ALA A 247 18.98 -1.68 -23.46
C ALA A 247 19.41 -0.41 -22.71
N ILE A 248 19.95 -0.54 -21.49
CA ILE A 248 20.50 0.56 -20.70
C ILE A 248 22.03 0.39 -20.66
N ALA A 249 22.79 1.43 -20.98
CA ALA A 249 24.25 1.40 -20.89
C ALA A 249 24.73 1.09 -19.46
N ALA A 250 25.66 0.17 -19.31
CA ALA A 250 26.08 -0.39 -18.02
C ALA A 250 26.77 0.62 -17.09
N ASP A 251 27.34 1.69 -17.66
CA ASP A 251 28.02 2.78 -16.96
C ASP A 251 27.09 3.91 -16.53
N ARG A 252 25.80 3.88 -16.91
CA ARG A 252 24.81 4.89 -16.49
C ARG A 252 24.72 4.94 -14.97
N ALA A 253 24.78 6.13 -14.41
CA ALA A 253 24.48 6.35 -13.00
C ALA A 253 23.01 6.03 -12.75
N CYS A 254 22.70 5.16 -11.79
CA CYS A 254 21.33 4.76 -11.53
C CYS A 254 21.02 4.57 -10.05
N VAL A 255 19.75 4.68 -9.72
CA VAL A 255 19.16 4.22 -8.47
C VAL A 255 18.16 3.11 -8.79
N TYR A 256 18.04 2.12 -7.91
CA TYR A 256 17.12 1.02 -8.05
C TYR A 256 16.09 1.03 -6.94
N VAL A 257 14.79 1.02 -7.29
CA VAL A 257 13.68 0.89 -6.35
C VAL A 257 13.01 -0.47 -6.59
N ASP A 258 13.22 -1.38 -5.67
CA ASP A 258 12.79 -2.76 -5.77
C ASP A 258 11.40 -2.98 -5.16
N PHE A 259 10.37 -2.92 -6.02
CA PHE A 259 9.00 -3.29 -5.65
C PHE A 259 8.71 -4.78 -5.87
N ALA A 260 9.53 -5.48 -6.65
CA ALA A 260 9.30 -6.88 -7.00
C ALA A 260 9.75 -7.85 -5.90
N GLY A 261 10.76 -7.48 -5.11
CA GLY A 261 11.39 -8.37 -4.14
C GLY A 261 12.09 -9.58 -4.78
N ASN A 262 12.42 -9.51 -6.09
CA ASN A 262 12.98 -10.64 -6.85
C ASN A 262 14.50 -10.66 -6.74
N ALA A 263 15.03 -11.65 -6.01
CA ALA A 263 16.47 -11.80 -5.77
C ALA A 263 17.31 -11.93 -7.07
N LYS A 264 16.79 -12.62 -8.09
CA LYS A 264 17.51 -12.79 -9.38
C LYS A 264 17.60 -11.49 -10.13
N LEU A 265 16.49 -10.73 -10.20
CA LEU A 265 16.48 -9.40 -10.82
C LEU A 265 17.41 -8.44 -10.09
N ARG A 266 17.36 -8.43 -8.76
CA ARG A 266 18.24 -7.59 -7.93
C ARG A 266 19.70 -7.91 -8.19
N LEU A 267 20.08 -9.19 -8.20
CA LEU A 267 21.46 -9.59 -8.53
C LEU A 267 21.85 -9.15 -9.94
N ALA A 268 20.98 -9.33 -10.93
CA ALA A 268 21.25 -8.91 -12.31
C ALA A 268 21.49 -7.39 -12.42
N ILE A 269 20.68 -6.57 -11.75
CA ILE A 269 20.83 -5.11 -11.73
C ILE A 269 22.14 -4.72 -11.04
N HIS A 270 22.42 -5.26 -9.86
CA HIS A 270 23.65 -4.96 -9.12
C HIS A 270 24.91 -5.41 -9.85
N THR A 271 24.85 -6.52 -10.58
CA THR A 271 26.01 -7.02 -11.37
C THR A 271 26.22 -6.17 -12.63
N ARG A 272 25.11 -5.75 -13.29
CA ARG A 272 25.21 -5.04 -14.57
C ARG A 272 25.65 -3.60 -14.42
N PHE A 273 25.11 -2.88 -13.42
CA PHE A 273 25.31 -1.43 -13.32
C PHE A 273 26.45 -1.11 -12.35
N ALA A 274 27.66 -0.98 -12.89
CA ALA A 274 28.85 -0.60 -12.09
C ALA A 274 28.69 0.76 -11.38
N ASN A 275 27.82 1.63 -11.91
CA ASN A 275 27.52 2.96 -11.37
C ASN A 275 26.18 3.03 -10.66
N LEU A 276 25.69 1.90 -10.10
CA LEU A 276 24.53 1.87 -9.22
C LEU A 276 24.85 2.65 -7.94
N LYS A 277 24.12 3.73 -7.69
CA LYS A 277 24.36 4.65 -6.57
C LYS A 277 23.57 4.26 -5.31
N TYR A 278 22.38 3.71 -5.50
CA TYR A 278 21.49 3.34 -4.40
C TYR A 278 20.57 2.19 -4.81
N SER A 279 20.30 1.31 -3.88
CA SER A 279 19.34 0.20 -4.03
C SER A 279 18.35 0.23 -2.87
N CYS A 280 17.07 0.43 -3.19
CA CYS A 280 16.00 0.62 -2.24
C CYS A 280 15.01 -0.54 -2.33
N ALA A 281 14.82 -1.27 -1.24
CA ALA A 281 13.79 -2.31 -1.14
C ALA A 281 12.50 -1.74 -0.53
N ILE A 282 11.36 -2.04 -1.15
CA ILE A 282 10.03 -1.62 -0.69
C ILE A 282 9.28 -2.82 -0.12
N GLY A 283 8.77 -2.70 1.11
CA GLY A 283 7.84 -3.70 1.64
C GLY A 283 8.49 -4.96 2.23
N GLY A 284 9.52 -4.85 3.04
CA GLY A 284 10.03 -5.95 3.88
C GLY A 284 10.68 -5.40 5.14
N THR A 285 10.43 -6.00 6.31
CA THR A 285 11.03 -5.53 7.58
C THR A 285 12.46 -5.98 7.77
N HIS A 286 12.91 -6.98 7.01
CA HIS A 286 14.27 -7.51 7.10
C HIS A 286 14.85 -7.66 5.70
N VAL A 287 15.71 -6.73 5.33
CA VAL A 287 16.53 -6.83 4.09
C VAL A 287 17.29 -8.16 4.03
N GLU A 288 17.61 -8.73 5.19
CA GLU A 288 18.28 -10.04 5.32
C GLU A 288 17.40 -11.20 4.85
N ASN A 289 16.06 -11.08 4.93
CA ASN A 289 15.09 -12.08 4.48
C ASN A 289 14.63 -11.87 3.03
N LEU A 290 14.99 -10.76 2.40
CA LEU A 290 14.74 -10.51 0.98
C LEU A 290 15.71 -11.31 0.10
N GLY A 291 15.89 -12.59 0.34
CA GLY A 291 16.76 -13.55 -0.35
C GLY A 291 17.85 -12.93 -1.23
N GLY A 292 19.14 -13.18 -0.95
CA GLY A 292 20.24 -12.71 -1.78
C GLY A 292 20.71 -11.26 -1.56
N GLY A 293 20.42 -10.64 -0.40
CA GLY A 293 20.93 -9.29 -0.05
C GLY A 293 22.35 -9.29 0.52
N LYS A 294 22.90 -10.46 0.88
CA LYS A 294 24.30 -10.61 1.27
C LYS A 294 25.12 -10.84 0.00
N ASP A 295 26.24 -10.16 -0.12
CA ASP A 295 27.22 -10.32 -1.22
C ASP A 295 26.78 -9.73 -2.60
N LEU A 296 25.86 -8.76 -2.63
CA LEU A 296 25.56 -8.03 -3.86
C LEU A 296 26.71 -7.06 -4.20
N PRO A 297 27.11 -6.95 -5.49
CA PRO A 297 28.05 -5.92 -5.93
C PRO A 297 27.44 -4.51 -5.72
N GLY A 298 28.28 -3.51 -5.47
CA GLY A 298 27.84 -2.12 -5.34
C GLY A 298 27.21 -1.76 -4.00
N PRO A 299 26.23 -0.85 -3.96
CA PRO A 299 25.63 -0.38 -2.73
C PRO A 299 24.79 -1.46 -2.05
N LYS A 300 24.82 -1.51 -0.72
CA LYS A 300 23.96 -2.40 0.06
C LYS A 300 22.49 -2.03 -0.20
N ALA A 301 21.66 -3.03 -0.48
CA ALA A 301 20.21 -2.82 -0.55
C ALA A 301 19.67 -2.41 0.83
N THR A 302 18.96 -1.28 0.89
CA THR A 302 18.39 -0.72 2.12
C THR A 302 16.87 -0.73 2.07
N LEU A 303 16.25 -0.96 3.22
CA LEU A 303 14.80 -0.89 3.32
C LEU A 303 14.36 0.58 3.35
N PHE A 304 13.41 0.96 2.51
CA PHE A 304 12.70 2.22 2.65
C PHE A 304 11.66 2.12 3.77
N PHE A 305 11.76 3.03 4.73
CA PHE A 305 10.82 3.10 5.84
C PHE A 305 10.07 4.43 5.80
N ALA A 306 8.88 4.42 5.20
CA ALA A 306 8.03 5.59 5.01
C ALA A 306 7.81 6.46 6.27
N PRO A 307 7.59 5.89 7.47
CA PRO A 307 7.43 6.70 8.68
C PRO A 307 8.63 7.58 9.04
N SER A 308 9.86 7.17 8.70
CA SER A 308 11.04 8.02 8.92
C SER A 308 11.02 9.27 8.05
N GLN A 309 10.62 9.13 6.78
CA GLN A 309 10.50 10.28 5.88
C GLN A 309 9.33 11.19 6.28
N ILE A 310 8.20 10.63 6.72
CA ILE A 310 7.09 11.42 7.29
C ILE A 310 7.58 12.27 8.47
N LYS A 311 8.28 11.65 9.42
CA LYS A 311 8.81 12.34 10.60
C LYS A 311 9.79 13.46 10.20
N LYS A 312 10.70 13.17 9.27
CA LYS A 312 11.67 14.15 8.76
C LYS A 312 10.95 15.36 8.17
N ARG A 313 10.05 15.14 7.22
CA ARG A 313 9.35 16.23 6.53
C ARG A 313 8.37 16.99 7.42
N ALA A 314 7.68 16.31 8.33
CA ALA A 314 6.85 16.97 9.33
C ALA A 314 7.65 17.88 10.27
N THR A 315 8.91 17.53 10.55
CA THR A 315 9.83 18.37 11.34
C THR A 315 10.34 19.55 10.52
N GLU A 316 10.74 19.34 9.26
CA GLU A 316 11.36 20.37 8.41
C GLU A 316 10.33 21.39 7.87
N TRP A 317 9.17 20.91 7.43
CA TRP A 317 8.13 21.76 6.82
C TRP A 317 7.02 22.17 7.79
N GLY A 318 6.91 21.47 8.91
CA GLY A 318 5.74 21.50 9.79
C GLY A 318 4.63 20.56 9.31
N ALA A 319 3.86 20.02 10.26
CA ALA A 319 2.82 19.02 9.98
C ALA A 319 1.73 19.54 9.03
N GLN A 320 1.37 20.83 9.12
CA GLN A 320 0.35 21.44 8.27
C GLN A 320 0.79 21.52 6.81
N GLU A 321 2.00 22.02 6.55
CA GLU A 321 2.53 22.15 5.18
C GLU A 321 2.78 20.75 4.57
N PHE A 322 3.30 19.81 5.37
CA PHE A 322 3.44 18.41 4.94
C PHE A 322 2.10 17.83 4.48
N GLY A 323 1.05 17.97 5.30
CA GLY A 323 -0.29 17.51 4.96
C GLY A 323 -0.84 18.17 3.70
N LYS A 324 -0.67 19.49 3.57
CA LYS A 324 -1.13 20.27 2.39
C LYS A 324 -0.45 19.75 1.10
N ARG A 325 0.87 19.59 1.10
CA ARG A 325 1.61 19.07 -0.07
C ARG A 325 1.18 17.67 -0.46
N MET A 326 0.98 16.79 0.52
CA MET A 326 0.53 15.43 0.28
C MET A 326 -0.88 15.41 -0.33
N VAL A 327 -1.81 16.24 0.16
CA VAL A 327 -3.16 16.36 -0.39
C VAL A 327 -3.14 16.93 -1.82
N GLN A 328 -2.33 17.95 -2.09
CA GLN A 328 -2.18 18.49 -3.44
C GLN A 328 -1.63 17.44 -4.41
N ALA A 329 -0.61 16.69 -4.00
CA ALA A 329 -0.05 15.61 -4.81
C ALA A 329 -1.06 14.48 -5.04
N TRP A 330 -1.89 14.15 -4.05
CA TRP A 330 -2.97 13.17 -4.18
C TRP A 330 -3.97 13.56 -5.26
N PHE A 331 -4.46 14.80 -5.22
CA PHE A 331 -5.43 15.24 -6.22
C PHE A 331 -4.82 15.37 -7.62
N ALA A 332 -3.56 15.76 -7.73
CA ALA A 332 -2.84 15.73 -9.01
C ALA A 332 -2.74 14.31 -9.57
N PHE A 333 -2.39 13.35 -8.73
CA PHE A 333 -2.30 11.94 -9.11
C PHE A 333 -3.64 11.35 -9.50
N THR A 334 -4.68 11.52 -8.67
CA THR A 334 -6.00 10.93 -8.92
C THR A 334 -6.68 11.54 -10.13
N LYS A 335 -6.45 12.82 -10.41
CA LYS A 335 -6.92 13.46 -11.65
C LYS A 335 -6.44 12.74 -12.90
N VAL A 336 -5.22 12.22 -12.89
CA VAL A 336 -4.66 11.45 -14.02
C VAL A 336 -5.06 9.98 -13.94
N ALA A 337 -4.89 9.36 -12.76
CA ALA A 337 -5.14 7.93 -12.58
C ALA A 337 -6.61 7.53 -12.77
N CYS A 338 -7.53 8.46 -12.52
CA CYS A 338 -8.98 8.26 -12.65
C CYS A 338 -9.59 9.03 -13.83
N ASP A 339 -8.78 9.50 -14.78
CA ASP A 339 -9.29 10.17 -15.99
C ASP A 339 -10.23 9.20 -16.74
N PRO A 340 -11.53 9.54 -16.92
CA PRO A 340 -12.47 8.66 -17.61
C PRO A 340 -12.09 8.30 -19.04
N ALA A 341 -11.32 9.16 -19.72
CA ALA A 341 -10.86 8.92 -21.07
C ALA A 341 -9.71 7.89 -21.14
N LYS A 342 -8.91 7.78 -20.08
CA LYS A 342 -7.76 6.88 -20.03
C LYS A 342 -7.46 6.44 -18.58
N PRO A 343 -8.34 5.69 -17.94
CA PRO A 343 -8.17 5.34 -16.54
C PRO A 343 -7.01 4.37 -16.33
N TRP A 344 -6.19 4.64 -15.30
CA TRP A 344 -5.15 3.71 -14.86
C TRP A 344 -5.71 2.58 -14.00
N ILE A 345 -6.88 2.82 -13.40
CA ILE A 345 -7.57 1.88 -12.55
C ILE A 345 -9.05 1.84 -12.89
N THR A 346 -9.60 0.63 -12.93
CA THR A 346 -11.04 0.36 -12.98
C THR A 346 -11.43 -0.40 -11.74
N VAL A 347 -12.61 -0.12 -11.18
CA VAL A 347 -13.04 -0.74 -9.93
C VAL A 347 -14.01 -1.87 -10.20
N ALA A 348 -13.71 -3.05 -9.67
CA ALA A 348 -14.62 -4.20 -9.64
C ALA A 348 -15.16 -4.38 -8.22
N HIS A 349 -16.49 -4.43 -8.09
CA HIS A 349 -17.15 -4.62 -6.81
C HIS A 349 -17.56 -6.08 -6.61
N HIS A 350 -17.29 -6.59 -5.40
CA HIS A 350 -17.59 -7.97 -5.01
C HIS A 350 -18.35 -7.95 -3.69
N ALA A 351 -19.62 -8.31 -3.70
CA ALA A 351 -20.48 -8.31 -2.53
C ALA A 351 -20.89 -9.73 -2.11
N GLY A 352 -20.85 -9.98 -0.82
CA GLY A 352 -21.20 -11.24 -0.20
C GLY A 352 -20.06 -12.27 -0.17
N ALA A 353 -20.24 -13.27 0.67
CA ALA A 353 -19.22 -14.24 1.05
C ALA A 353 -18.55 -14.97 -0.14
N SER A 354 -19.37 -15.46 -1.08
CA SER A 354 -18.89 -16.21 -2.24
C SER A 354 -18.04 -15.33 -3.18
N ALA A 355 -18.52 -14.11 -3.49
CA ALA A 355 -17.81 -13.17 -4.35
C ALA A 355 -16.49 -12.69 -3.74
N VAL A 356 -16.48 -12.43 -2.43
CA VAL A 356 -15.25 -12.08 -1.68
C VAL A 356 -14.23 -13.20 -1.73
N THR A 357 -14.67 -14.46 -1.51
CA THR A 357 -13.78 -15.64 -1.57
C THR A 357 -13.19 -15.82 -2.97
N ALA A 358 -13.98 -15.66 -4.02
CA ALA A 358 -13.51 -15.77 -5.40
C ALA A 358 -12.50 -14.65 -5.73
N ALA A 359 -12.81 -13.40 -5.39
CA ALA A 359 -11.91 -12.28 -5.61
C ALA A 359 -10.57 -12.45 -4.84
N TYR A 360 -10.61 -12.95 -3.60
CA TYR A 360 -9.40 -13.26 -2.85
C TYR A 360 -8.53 -14.30 -3.57
N ALA A 361 -9.14 -15.39 -4.03
CA ALA A 361 -8.42 -16.46 -4.74
C ALA A 361 -7.77 -15.93 -6.04
N ASP A 362 -8.43 -15.03 -6.75
CA ASP A 362 -7.90 -14.45 -7.99
C ASP A 362 -6.75 -13.47 -7.72
N VAL A 363 -6.87 -12.61 -6.71
CA VAL A 363 -5.76 -11.72 -6.30
C VAL A 363 -4.56 -12.53 -5.80
N LEU A 364 -4.79 -13.62 -5.07
CA LEU A 364 -3.73 -14.52 -4.59
C LEU A 364 -2.94 -15.17 -5.74
N LYS A 365 -3.59 -15.53 -6.85
CA LYS A 365 -2.92 -16.08 -8.05
C LYS A 365 -1.99 -15.06 -8.72
N GLY A 366 -2.22 -13.76 -8.53
CA GLY A 366 -1.38 -12.69 -9.09
C GLY A 366 -1.40 -12.58 -10.63
N GLN A 367 -2.41 -13.14 -11.28
CA GLN A 367 -2.54 -13.20 -12.75
C GLN A 367 -3.61 -12.25 -13.31
N GLY A 368 -4.21 -11.40 -12.45
CA GLY A 368 -5.25 -10.46 -12.84
C GLY A 368 -4.75 -9.29 -13.68
N ASP A 369 -5.68 -8.61 -14.36
CA ASP A 369 -5.39 -7.34 -15.03
C ASP A 369 -4.93 -6.31 -13.98
N PRO A 370 -3.73 -5.71 -14.11
CA PRO A 370 -3.19 -4.75 -13.16
C PRO A 370 -4.04 -3.46 -13.05
N ARG A 371 -4.90 -3.19 -14.04
CA ARG A 371 -5.86 -2.07 -14.01
C ARG A 371 -6.98 -2.29 -13.00
N VAL A 372 -7.33 -3.54 -12.70
CA VAL A 372 -8.48 -3.82 -11.85
C VAL A 372 -8.11 -3.61 -10.38
N GLY A 373 -8.91 -2.78 -9.71
CA GLY A 373 -8.94 -2.65 -8.26
C GLY A 373 -10.18 -3.36 -7.72
N HIS A 374 -10.00 -4.23 -6.73
CA HIS A 374 -11.09 -4.99 -6.15
C HIS A 374 -11.61 -4.32 -4.88
N MET A 375 -12.88 -3.89 -4.90
CA MET A 375 -13.61 -3.44 -3.73
C MET A 375 -14.55 -4.53 -3.26
N LEU A 376 -14.43 -4.92 -2.01
CA LEU A 376 -15.11 -6.04 -1.41
C LEU A 376 -16.06 -5.58 -0.30
N SER A 377 -17.17 -6.31 -0.15
CA SER A 377 -18.11 -6.15 0.97
C SER A 377 -18.58 -7.51 1.47
N LEU A 378 -18.50 -7.71 2.78
CA LEU A 378 -19.11 -8.86 3.46
C LEU A 378 -20.47 -8.50 4.09
N SER A 379 -20.90 -7.26 3.97
CA SER A 379 -22.25 -6.85 4.32
C SER A 379 -23.25 -7.59 3.42
N ARG A 380 -24.36 -8.04 3.98
CA ARG A 380 -25.45 -8.58 3.17
C ARG A 380 -25.93 -7.46 2.26
N ALA A 381 -26.07 -7.74 0.96
CA ALA A 381 -26.76 -6.83 0.06
C ALA A 381 -28.13 -6.51 0.68
N GLN A 382 -28.40 -5.23 0.92
CA GLN A 382 -29.72 -4.78 1.35
C GLN A 382 -30.70 -4.93 0.21
#